data_60271016a3eed87ef43a9f05102ba97c
#
_entry.id   60271016a3eed87ef43a9f05102ba97c
#
_cell.length_a   1.000
_cell.length_b   1.000
_cell.length_c   1.000
_cell.angle_alpha   90.00
_cell.angle_beta   90.00
_cell.angle_gamma   90.00
#
_symmetry.space_group_name_H-M   'P 1'
#
loop_
_entity.id
_entity.type
_entity.pdbx_description
1 polymer ?
#
loop_
_entity_poly.entity_id
_entity_poly.type
_entity_poly.pdbx_seq_one_letter_code
_entity_poly.pdbx_strand_id
1 'polypeptide(L)'
;MIKGQNLLTEVESKELLKKAGIPVIETKLARSKKEAISLSKEMGFPVVLKISSLDVVHKSDSGGVKLGLATATQVGKAYSEIISSVKQGYPQAVIEGVSVQSMAPPGVEVIVGMNKDPQFGPVLMFGLGGVLVEVLKDVSFRIVPVSKRDAKEMTREIKGYPILEGYRGQPPASISALEELIVKVSQFVEQNPQIKELELNPIFAYEDKAIAADARIILE
;
A
#
# COMPACT_ATOMS: atom_id res chain seq x y z
N MET A 1 -8.55 0.45 19.58
CA MET A 1 -8.48 1.70 18.79
C MET A 1 -7.80 2.75 19.65
N ILE A 2 -6.76 3.40 19.11
CA ILE A 2 -6.02 4.47 19.79
C ILE A 2 -6.89 5.72 19.73
N LYS A 3 -7.34 6.23 20.88
CA LYS A 3 -8.20 7.43 20.97
C LYS A 3 -7.44 8.66 20.48
N GLY A 4 -7.99 9.36 19.49
CA GLY A 4 -7.54 10.70 19.05
C GLY A 4 -6.63 10.72 17.81
N GLN A 5 -6.43 9.63 17.12
CA GLN A 5 -5.57 9.55 15.95
C GLN A 5 -6.41 9.21 14.71
N ASN A 6 -6.57 10.19 13.80
CA ASN A 6 -7.38 10.01 12.59
C ASN A 6 -6.62 9.30 11.46
N LEU A 7 -5.28 9.27 11.48
CA LEU A 7 -4.43 8.60 10.51
C LEU A 7 -3.73 7.41 11.17
N LEU A 8 -3.80 6.25 10.55
CA LEU A 8 -3.05 5.06 10.97
C LEU A 8 -1.69 5.01 10.28
N THR A 9 -0.69 4.47 10.99
CA THR A 9 0.60 4.14 10.37
C THR A 9 0.43 3.04 9.32
N GLU A 10 1.40 2.89 8.42
CA GLU A 10 1.39 1.80 7.43
C GLU A 10 1.32 0.42 8.09
N VAL A 11 2.04 0.22 9.20
CA VAL A 11 2.04 -1.06 9.94
C VAL A 11 0.65 -1.34 10.50
N GLU A 12 0.03 -0.37 11.19
CA GLU A 12 -1.33 -0.51 11.74
C GLU A 12 -2.37 -0.76 10.65
N SER A 13 -2.29 -0.01 9.54
CA SER A 13 -3.18 -0.18 8.38
C SER A 13 -3.09 -1.60 7.83
N LYS A 14 -1.88 -2.10 7.60
CA LYS A 14 -1.65 -3.46 7.09
C LYS A 14 -2.08 -4.56 8.07
N GLU A 15 -1.91 -4.35 9.37
CA GLU A 15 -2.41 -5.30 10.38
C GLU A 15 -3.93 -5.43 10.36
N LEU A 16 -4.65 -4.31 10.21
CA LEU A 16 -6.11 -4.32 10.09
C LEU A 16 -6.55 -5.04 8.82
N LEU A 17 -5.94 -4.72 7.69
CA LEU A 17 -6.23 -5.34 6.39
C LEU A 17 -5.93 -6.84 6.40
N LYS A 18 -4.81 -7.26 6.99
CA LYS A 18 -4.45 -8.68 7.14
C LYS A 18 -5.50 -9.45 7.96
N LYS A 19 -6.01 -8.87 9.05
CA LYS A 19 -7.09 -9.47 9.87
C LYS A 19 -8.38 -9.62 9.08
N ALA A 20 -8.64 -8.75 8.13
CA ALA A 20 -9.79 -8.82 7.22
C ALA A 20 -9.55 -9.75 6.01
N GLY A 21 -8.41 -10.45 5.95
CA GLY A 21 -8.07 -11.36 4.86
C GLY A 21 -7.70 -10.67 3.54
N ILE A 22 -7.37 -9.38 3.59
CA ILE A 22 -6.84 -8.62 2.45
C ILE A 22 -5.33 -8.88 2.36
N PRO A 23 -4.81 -9.33 1.20
CA PRO A 23 -3.40 -9.64 1.02
C PRO A 23 -2.53 -8.37 1.11
N VAL A 24 -1.65 -8.33 2.09
CA VAL A 24 -0.67 -7.25 2.29
C VAL A 24 0.71 -7.84 2.56
N ILE A 25 1.76 -7.16 2.11
CA ILE A 25 3.14 -7.56 2.44
C ILE A 25 3.35 -7.39 3.95
N GLU A 26 3.86 -8.44 4.60
CA GLU A 26 4.20 -8.37 6.02
C GLU A 26 5.19 -7.24 6.29
N THR A 27 4.84 -6.40 7.25
CA THR A 27 5.59 -5.19 7.58
C THR A 27 5.71 -5.06 9.08
N LYS A 28 6.92 -4.85 9.58
CA LYS A 28 7.19 -4.72 11.02
C LYS A 28 7.86 -3.37 11.31
N LEU A 29 7.53 -2.75 12.44
CA LEU A 29 8.16 -1.52 12.90
C LEU A 29 9.50 -1.81 13.59
N ALA A 30 10.55 -1.10 13.19
CA ALA A 30 11.84 -1.08 13.85
C ALA A 30 12.09 0.30 14.45
N ARG A 31 12.24 0.37 15.78
CA ARG A 31 12.49 1.62 16.52
C ARG A 31 13.98 1.96 16.65
N SER A 32 14.85 1.05 16.21
CA SER A 32 16.30 1.24 16.25
C SER A 32 16.97 0.60 15.03
N LYS A 33 18.18 1.09 14.72
CA LYS A 33 19.04 0.52 13.68
C LYS A 33 19.30 -0.98 13.90
N LYS A 34 19.54 -1.39 15.16
CA LYS A 34 19.77 -2.79 15.51
C LYS A 34 18.55 -3.65 15.24
N GLU A 35 17.37 -3.15 15.58
CA GLU A 35 16.09 -3.82 15.36
C GLU A 35 15.78 -3.95 13.85
N ALA A 36 15.99 -2.89 13.05
CA ALA A 36 15.83 -2.93 11.60
C ALA A 36 16.72 -4.02 10.96
N ILE A 37 17.98 -4.12 11.38
CA ILE A 37 18.90 -5.17 10.93
C ILE A 37 18.40 -6.57 11.34
N SER A 38 17.92 -6.72 12.57
CA SER A 38 17.42 -8.01 13.07
C SER A 38 16.19 -8.47 12.29
N LEU A 39 15.19 -7.60 12.12
CA LEU A 39 13.99 -7.87 11.36
C LEU A 39 14.27 -8.18 9.89
N SER A 40 15.21 -7.46 9.28
CA SER A 40 15.62 -7.73 7.89
C SER A 40 16.26 -9.11 7.70
N LYS A 41 17.04 -9.59 8.69
CA LYS A 41 17.58 -10.95 8.67
C LYS A 41 16.50 -12.01 8.84
N GLU A 42 15.50 -11.75 9.68
CA GLU A 42 14.37 -12.65 9.91
C GLU A 42 13.50 -12.77 8.66
N MET A 43 13.21 -11.64 7.99
CA MET A 43 12.37 -11.59 6.78
C MET A 43 13.07 -12.13 5.53
N GLY A 44 14.41 -12.16 5.51
CA GLY A 44 15.21 -12.44 4.32
C GLY A 44 15.41 -11.22 3.43
N PHE A 45 16.55 -11.18 2.75
CA PHE A 45 16.90 -10.11 1.82
C PHE A 45 16.45 -10.43 0.38
N PRO A 46 16.19 -9.42 -0.47
CA PRO A 46 16.23 -7.98 -0.19
C PRO A 46 15.01 -7.48 0.57
N VAL A 47 15.20 -6.36 1.31
CA VAL A 47 14.13 -5.69 2.05
C VAL A 47 13.96 -4.23 1.62
N VAL A 48 12.83 -3.65 2.01
CA VAL A 48 12.50 -2.24 1.88
C VAL A 48 12.41 -1.64 3.28
N LEU A 49 12.99 -0.44 3.47
CA LEU A 49 12.79 0.39 4.64
C LEU A 49 12.01 1.64 4.28
N LYS A 50 11.00 1.98 5.09
CA LYS A 50 10.23 3.21 4.95
C LYS A 50 10.14 3.92 6.30
N ILE A 51 10.16 5.26 6.29
CA ILE A 51 9.91 6.03 7.52
C ILE A 51 8.53 5.72 8.10
N SER A 52 8.46 5.58 9.43
CA SER A 52 7.21 5.49 10.18
C SER A 52 7.02 6.79 10.96
N SER A 53 6.16 7.65 10.43
CA SER A 53 5.77 8.92 11.00
C SER A 53 4.43 9.34 10.40
N LEU A 54 3.52 9.83 11.23
CA LEU A 54 2.24 10.36 10.78
C LEU A 54 2.36 11.76 10.18
N ASP A 55 3.45 12.47 10.49
CA ASP A 55 3.71 13.82 10.02
C ASP A 55 4.35 13.85 8.63
N VAL A 56 4.76 12.68 8.09
CA VAL A 56 5.44 12.55 6.79
C VAL A 56 4.56 11.78 5.81
N VAL A 57 3.74 12.51 5.06
CA VAL A 57 2.77 11.93 4.12
C VAL A 57 3.46 11.40 2.85
N HIS A 58 4.35 12.19 2.23
CA HIS A 58 5.08 11.84 1.02
C HIS A 58 6.46 11.25 1.36
N LYS A 59 6.47 9.97 1.74
CA LYS A 59 7.68 9.28 2.23
C LYS A 59 8.81 9.25 1.19
N SER A 60 8.48 9.05 -0.09
CA SER A 60 9.49 8.98 -1.17
C SER A 60 10.19 10.31 -1.39
N ASP A 61 9.45 11.41 -1.45
CA ASP A 61 9.98 12.76 -1.71
C ASP A 61 10.88 13.25 -0.57
N SER A 62 10.60 12.80 0.66
CA SER A 62 11.39 13.12 1.84
C SER A 62 12.68 12.29 2.00
N GLY A 63 12.97 11.39 1.04
CA GLY A 63 14.05 10.41 1.19
C GLY A 63 13.75 9.33 2.25
N GLY A 64 12.49 9.22 2.64
CA GLY A 64 11.99 8.31 3.66
C GLY A 64 11.82 6.85 3.20
N VAL A 65 12.17 6.51 1.96
CA VAL A 65 12.06 5.15 1.40
C VAL A 65 13.39 4.69 0.83
N LYS A 66 13.80 3.46 1.14
CA LYS A 66 14.98 2.80 0.57
C LYS A 66 14.60 1.39 0.14
N LEU A 67 14.79 1.10 -1.14
CA LEU A 67 14.45 -0.17 -1.79
C LEU A 67 15.69 -1.04 -2.00
N GLY A 68 15.49 -2.35 -2.18
CA GLY A 68 16.53 -3.26 -2.66
C GLY A 68 17.70 -3.47 -1.70
N LEU A 69 17.48 -3.36 -0.40
CA LEU A 69 18.53 -3.54 0.60
C LEU A 69 18.86 -5.02 0.76
N ALA A 70 19.97 -5.43 0.16
CA ALA A 70 20.38 -6.83 0.04
C ALA A 70 21.27 -7.34 1.19
N THR A 71 21.73 -6.45 2.10
CA THR A 71 22.62 -6.81 3.19
C THR A 71 22.32 -6.05 4.48
N ALA A 72 22.69 -6.63 5.62
CA ALA A 72 22.58 -5.99 6.94
C ALA A 72 23.32 -4.64 7.01
N THR A 73 24.45 -4.51 6.31
CA THR A 73 25.22 -3.27 6.23
C THR A 73 24.44 -2.19 5.51
N GLN A 74 23.82 -2.52 4.36
CA GLN A 74 22.97 -1.59 3.62
C GLN A 74 21.75 -1.16 4.43
N VAL A 75 21.09 -2.09 5.13
CA VAL A 75 19.99 -1.79 6.06
C VAL A 75 20.41 -0.80 7.14
N GLY A 76 21.54 -1.05 7.79
CA GLY A 76 22.06 -0.16 8.83
C GLY A 76 22.41 1.25 8.33
N LYS A 77 22.92 1.37 7.09
CA LYS A 77 23.21 2.64 6.44
C LYS A 77 21.90 3.36 6.07
N ALA A 78 20.97 2.64 5.41
CA ALA A 78 19.67 3.15 5.00
C ALA A 78 18.83 3.67 6.18
N TYR A 79 18.83 2.94 7.32
CA TYR A 79 18.17 3.42 8.54
C TYR A 79 18.66 4.80 8.95
N SER A 80 20.00 4.97 9.02
CA SER A 80 20.60 6.24 9.45
C SER A 80 20.31 7.37 8.46
N GLU A 81 20.34 7.08 7.14
CA GLU A 81 20.03 8.04 6.08
C GLU A 81 18.57 8.48 6.14
N ILE A 82 17.61 7.55 6.25
CA ILE A 82 16.18 7.86 6.35
C ILE A 82 15.92 8.78 7.53
N ILE A 83 16.40 8.41 8.72
CA ILE A 83 16.17 9.23 9.92
C ILE A 83 16.80 10.62 9.79
N SER A 84 17.99 10.72 9.20
CA SER A 84 18.67 12.01 9.00
C SER A 84 17.92 12.89 7.99
N SER A 85 17.55 12.34 6.83
CA SER A 85 16.83 13.08 5.78
C SER A 85 15.49 13.62 6.27
N VAL A 86 14.72 12.75 6.96
CA VAL A 86 13.41 13.15 7.47
C VAL A 86 13.54 14.21 8.58
N LYS A 87 14.49 14.07 9.50
CA LYS A 87 14.74 15.11 10.52
C LYS A 87 15.16 16.45 9.93
N GLN A 88 15.87 16.44 8.81
CA GLN A 88 16.28 17.65 8.11
C GLN A 88 15.10 18.32 7.40
N GLY A 89 14.29 17.55 6.69
CA GLY A 89 13.14 18.07 5.93
C GLY A 89 11.92 18.36 6.81
N TYR A 90 11.76 17.65 7.91
CA TYR A 90 10.62 17.74 8.83
C TYR A 90 11.10 17.80 10.29
N PRO A 91 11.69 18.92 10.76
CA PRO A 91 12.33 19.00 12.07
C PRO A 91 11.38 18.75 13.26
N GLN A 92 10.08 18.98 13.07
CA GLN A 92 9.05 18.81 14.09
C GLN A 92 8.34 17.45 14.02
N ALA A 93 8.64 16.61 13.01
CA ALA A 93 7.96 15.34 12.83
C ALA A 93 8.28 14.36 13.97
N VAL A 94 7.24 13.73 14.49
CA VAL A 94 7.37 12.62 15.44
C VAL A 94 7.71 11.35 14.66
N ILE A 95 8.93 10.86 14.82
CA ILE A 95 9.43 9.67 14.15
C ILE A 95 9.33 8.49 15.11
N GLU A 96 8.49 7.50 14.78
CA GLU A 96 8.39 6.25 15.55
C GLU A 96 9.54 5.29 15.26
N GLY A 97 10.09 5.35 14.04
CA GLY A 97 11.15 4.47 13.56
C GLY A 97 11.08 4.30 12.04
N VAL A 98 11.40 3.12 11.58
CA VAL A 98 11.23 2.70 10.17
C VAL A 98 10.41 1.42 10.09
N SER A 99 9.57 1.29 9.09
CA SER A 99 8.97 0.00 8.74
C SER A 99 9.95 -0.82 7.91
N VAL A 100 9.95 -2.13 8.14
CA VAL A 100 10.75 -3.13 7.42
C VAL A 100 9.79 -4.11 6.77
N GLN A 101 9.95 -4.35 5.47
CA GLN A 101 9.18 -5.35 4.73
C GLN A 101 10.06 -6.04 3.69
N SER A 102 9.68 -7.28 3.30
CA SER A 102 10.31 -7.94 2.16
C SER A 102 10.06 -7.15 0.88
N MET A 103 11.05 -7.11 0.00
CA MET A 103 10.88 -6.49 -1.31
C MET A 103 10.00 -7.37 -2.19
N ALA A 104 8.92 -6.78 -2.72
CA ALA A 104 8.09 -7.44 -3.70
C ALA A 104 8.86 -7.62 -5.03
N PRO A 105 8.74 -8.77 -5.69
CA PRO A 105 9.17 -8.90 -7.08
C PRO A 105 8.44 -7.89 -7.99
N PRO A 106 9.00 -7.53 -9.15
CA PRO A 106 8.26 -6.76 -10.14
C PRO A 106 6.95 -7.43 -10.54
N GLY A 107 5.89 -6.67 -10.71
CA GLY A 107 4.56 -7.12 -11.13
C GLY A 107 3.80 -5.97 -11.74
N VAL A 108 2.59 -6.21 -12.24
CA VAL A 108 1.74 -5.13 -12.73
C VAL A 108 1.25 -4.33 -11.51
N GLU A 109 1.53 -3.04 -11.50
CA GLU A 109 1.12 -2.15 -10.43
C GLU A 109 -0.32 -1.67 -10.66
N VAL A 110 -1.17 -1.86 -9.64
CA VAL A 110 -2.54 -1.35 -9.61
C VAL A 110 -2.79 -0.63 -8.28
N ILE A 111 -3.84 0.17 -8.27
CA ILE A 111 -4.30 0.90 -7.08
C ILE A 111 -5.76 0.53 -6.79
N VAL A 112 -6.08 0.37 -5.51
CA VAL A 112 -7.43 0.35 -4.98
C VAL A 112 -7.52 1.44 -3.92
N GLY A 113 -8.43 2.39 -4.13
CA GLY A 113 -8.72 3.46 -3.20
C GLY A 113 -10.17 3.46 -2.75
N MET A 114 -10.45 4.03 -1.60
CA MET A 114 -11.80 4.36 -1.17
C MET A 114 -11.81 5.75 -0.54
N ASN A 115 -12.79 6.54 -0.91
CA ASN A 115 -13.07 7.82 -0.25
C ASN A 115 -14.55 7.88 0.10
N LYS A 116 -14.87 8.46 1.25
CA LYS A 116 -16.24 8.66 1.68
C LYS A 116 -16.78 9.94 1.06
N ASP A 117 -17.62 9.78 0.05
CA ASP A 117 -18.30 10.89 -0.63
C ASP A 117 -19.47 11.40 0.23
N PRO A 118 -19.69 12.72 0.35
CA PRO A 118 -20.77 13.27 1.15
C PRO A 118 -22.19 12.89 0.68
N GLN A 119 -22.36 12.59 -0.60
CA GLN A 119 -23.67 12.24 -1.19
C GLN A 119 -23.86 10.74 -1.34
N PHE A 120 -22.80 10.03 -1.76
CA PHE A 120 -22.87 8.62 -2.13
C PHE A 120 -22.34 7.68 -1.04
N GLY A 121 -21.77 8.21 0.03
CA GLY A 121 -21.08 7.39 1.04
C GLY A 121 -19.75 6.86 0.50
N PRO A 122 -19.30 5.66 0.94
CA PRO A 122 -18.00 5.15 0.51
C PRO A 122 -18.00 4.76 -0.98
N VAL A 123 -17.06 5.33 -1.75
CA VAL A 123 -16.85 5.09 -3.17
C VAL A 123 -15.49 4.43 -3.36
N LEU A 124 -15.50 3.26 -3.97
CA LEU A 124 -14.29 2.50 -4.32
C LEU A 124 -13.78 2.92 -5.69
N MET A 125 -12.47 3.03 -5.81
CA MET A 125 -11.73 3.29 -7.05
C MET A 125 -10.79 2.12 -7.34
N PHE A 126 -10.66 1.75 -8.60
CA PHE A 126 -9.67 0.83 -9.13
C PHE A 126 -8.99 1.44 -10.36
N GLY A 127 -7.68 1.23 -10.52
CA GLY A 127 -6.94 1.67 -11.70
C GLY A 127 -5.54 1.05 -11.80
N LEU A 128 -4.83 1.34 -12.90
CA LEU A 128 -3.41 1.04 -12.97
C LEU A 128 -2.64 1.94 -12.00
N GLY A 129 -1.58 1.40 -11.39
CA GLY A 129 -0.72 2.13 -10.47
C GLY A 129 0.41 2.90 -11.15
N GLY A 130 1.29 3.46 -10.32
CA GLY A 130 2.47 4.19 -10.78
C GLY A 130 2.12 5.47 -11.55
N VAL A 131 3.02 5.86 -12.45
CA VAL A 131 2.88 7.09 -13.26
C VAL A 131 1.59 7.11 -14.10
N LEU A 132 1.06 5.94 -14.44
CA LEU A 132 -0.12 5.85 -15.30
C LEU A 132 -1.38 6.41 -14.63
N VAL A 133 -1.60 6.17 -13.34
CA VAL A 133 -2.76 6.72 -12.64
C VAL A 133 -2.67 8.24 -12.49
N GLU A 134 -1.47 8.76 -12.25
CA GLU A 134 -1.26 10.20 -12.05
C GLU A 134 -1.49 11.00 -13.33
N VAL A 135 -1.00 10.49 -14.47
CA VAL A 135 -1.04 11.18 -15.76
C VAL A 135 -2.35 10.93 -16.51
N LEU A 136 -2.79 9.67 -16.61
CA LEU A 136 -3.93 9.29 -17.44
C LEU A 136 -5.26 9.31 -16.72
N LYS A 137 -5.24 9.23 -15.37
CA LYS A 137 -6.45 9.12 -14.53
C LYS A 137 -7.39 8.02 -15.01
N ASP A 138 -6.80 6.91 -15.46
CA ASP A 138 -7.53 5.76 -15.99
C ASP A 138 -8.01 4.89 -14.83
N VAL A 139 -9.18 5.23 -14.33
CA VAL A 139 -9.76 4.64 -13.12
C VAL A 139 -11.24 4.35 -13.32
N SER A 140 -11.74 3.34 -12.63
CA SER A 140 -13.16 3.01 -12.52
C SER A 140 -13.63 3.22 -11.09
N PHE A 141 -14.94 3.51 -10.91
CA PHE A 141 -15.52 3.79 -9.60
C PHE A 141 -16.79 2.98 -9.36
N ARG A 142 -17.04 2.55 -8.11
CA ARG A 142 -18.30 1.96 -7.65
C ARG A 142 -18.62 2.41 -6.24
N ILE A 143 -19.90 2.58 -5.96
CA ILE A 143 -20.41 2.82 -4.61
C ILE A 143 -20.36 1.49 -3.84
N VAL A 144 -19.93 1.52 -2.59
CA VAL A 144 -19.94 0.34 -1.69
C VAL A 144 -21.39 0.07 -1.25
N PRO A 145 -21.86 -1.20 -1.21
CA PRO A 145 -21.08 -2.44 -1.41
C PRO A 145 -20.88 -2.82 -2.88
N VAL A 146 -19.68 -3.33 -3.18
CA VAL A 146 -19.28 -3.80 -4.51
C VAL A 146 -19.51 -5.31 -4.62
N SER A 147 -20.31 -5.73 -5.58
CA SER A 147 -20.54 -7.15 -5.89
C SER A 147 -19.37 -7.73 -6.72
N LYS A 148 -19.33 -9.07 -6.85
CA LYS A 148 -18.38 -9.74 -7.76
C LYS A 148 -18.54 -9.28 -9.21
N ARG A 149 -19.81 -8.99 -9.64
CA ARG A 149 -20.09 -8.47 -10.97
C ARG A 149 -19.49 -7.08 -11.16
N ASP A 150 -19.70 -6.20 -10.17
CA ASP A 150 -19.15 -4.85 -10.21
C ASP A 150 -17.62 -4.86 -10.25
N ALA A 151 -16.97 -5.69 -9.43
CA ALA A 151 -15.52 -5.84 -9.43
C ALA A 151 -15.00 -6.31 -10.80
N LYS A 152 -15.70 -7.26 -11.43
CA LYS A 152 -15.38 -7.71 -12.78
C LYS A 152 -15.55 -6.61 -13.83
N GLU A 153 -16.57 -5.77 -13.72
CA GLU A 153 -16.77 -4.61 -14.60
C GLU A 153 -15.69 -3.56 -14.34
N MET A 154 -15.39 -3.21 -13.10
CA MET A 154 -14.36 -2.23 -12.72
C MET A 154 -12.99 -2.56 -13.33
N THR A 155 -12.55 -3.82 -13.25
CA THR A 155 -11.25 -4.21 -13.82
C THR A 155 -11.19 -4.05 -15.33
N ARG A 156 -12.32 -4.16 -16.05
CA ARG A 156 -12.40 -4.10 -17.52
C ARG A 156 -12.72 -2.72 -18.07
N GLU A 157 -13.23 -1.82 -17.26
CA GLU A 157 -13.59 -0.45 -17.68
C GLU A 157 -12.37 0.44 -17.87
N ILE A 158 -11.24 0.14 -17.22
CA ILE A 158 -10.01 0.91 -17.40
C ILE A 158 -9.42 0.68 -18.80
N LYS A 159 -8.95 1.71 -19.45
CA LYS A 159 -8.31 1.64 -20.78
C LYS A 159 -7.04 0.79 -20.75
N GLY A 160 -6.37 0.76 -19.61
CA GLY A 160 -5.18 -0.04 -19.36
C GLY A 160 -5.43 -1.52 -19.12
N TYR A 161 -6.68 -2.02 -19.22
CA TYR A 161 -7.00 -3.43 -19.05
C TYR A 161 -6.11 -4.40 -19.86
N PRO A 162 -5.73 -4.11 -21.13
CA PRO A 162 -4.81 -4.98 -21.87
C PRO A 162 -3.45 -5.19 -21.21
N ILE A 163 -3.00 -4.28 -20.34
CA ILE A 163 -1.76 -4.46 -19.57
C ILE A 163 -1.92 -5.57 -18.52
N LEU A 164 -3.13 -5.68 -17.94
CA LEU A 164 -3.47 -6.75 -16.99
C LEU A 164 -3.54 -8.13 -17.67
N GLU A 165 -3.89 -8.19 -18.95
CA GLU A 165 -3.92 -9.44 -19.73
C GLU A 165 -2.54 -9.88 -20.24
N GLY A 166 -1.51 -9.08 -19.99
CA GLY A 166 -0.16 -9.29 -20.49
C GLY A 166 0.09 -8.53 -21.80
N TYR A 167 1.10 -7.68 -21.79
CA TYR A 167 1.42 -6.82 -22.92
C TYR A 167 2.90 -6.88 -23.24
N ARG A 168 3.26 -7.03 -24.54
CA ARG A 168 4.65 -7.07 -25.02
C ARG A 168 5.56 -8.06 -24.30
N GLY A 169 5.04 -9.28 -24.05
CA GLY A 169 5.79 -10.35 -23.40
C GLY A 169 5.88 -10.27 -21.88
N GLN A 170 5.17 -9.32 -21.25
CA GLN A 170 4.98 -9.32 -19.81
C GLN A 170 3.92 -10.38 -19.43
N PRO A 171 4.12 -11.12 -18.33
CA PRO A 171 3.13 -12.09 -17.86
C PRO A 171 1.81 -11.40 -17.49
N PRO A 172 0.66 -12.07 -17.67
CA PRO A 172 -0.63 -11.53 -17.27
C PRO A 172 -0.76 -11.43 -15.74
N ALA A 173 -1.55 -10.51 -15.27
CA ALA A 173 -1.97 -10.45 -13.89
C ALA A 173 -3.17 -11.37 -13.64
N SER A 174 -3.31 -11.91 -12.45
CA SER A 174 -4.51 -12.65 -12.03
C SER A 174 -5.70 -11.69 -11.87
N ILE A 175 -6.52 -11.58 -12.91
CA ILE A 175 -7.73 -10.75 -12.87
C ILE A 175 -8.66 -11.21 -11.74
N SER A 176 -8.79 -12.53 -11.52
CA SER A 176 -9.62 -13.07 -10.45
C SER A 176 -9.12 -12.64 -9.06
N ALA A 177 -7.80 -12.62 -8.84
CA ALA A 177 -7.23 -12.17 -7.57
C ALA A 177 -7.47 -10.65 -7.34
N LEU A 178 -7.45 -9.85 -8.40
CA LEU A 178 -7.80 -8.43 -8.34
C LEU A 178 -9.28 -8.23 -8.02
N GLU A 179 -10.18 -8.95 -8.71
CA GLU A 179 -11.63 -8.92 -8.47
C GLU A 179 -11.96 -9.32 -7.02
N GLU A 180 -11.33 -10.38 -6.51
CA GLU A 180 -11.48 -10.81 -5.10
C GLU A 180 -10.97 -9.75 -4.11
N LEU A 181 -9.84 -9.11 -4.40
CA LEU A 181 -9.28 -8.06 -3.57
C LEU A 181 -10.23 -6.87 -3.49
N ILE A 182 -10.78 -6.42 -4.62
CA ILE A 182 -11.77 -5.32 -4.69
C ILE A 182 -12.99 -5.65 -3.80
N VAL A 183 -13.54 -6.86 -3.92
CA VAL A 183 -14.69 -7.30 -3.11
C VAL A 183 -14.34 -7.33 -1.61
N LYS A 184 -13.16 -7.84 -1.24
CA LYS A 184 -12.71 -7.86 0.16
C LYS A 184 -12.53 -6.46 0.72
N VAL A 185 -11.97 -5.53 -0.05
CA VAL A 185 -11.85 -4.12 0.37
C VAL A 185 -13.23 -3.50 0.55
N SER A 186 -14.19 -3.75 -0.34
CA SER A 186 -15.56 -3.29 -0.20
C SER A 186 -16.21 -3.80 1.10
N GLN A 187 -16.10 -5.09 1.38
CA GLN A 187 -16.63 -5.70 2.62
C GLN A 187 -15.95 -5.12 3.88
N PHE A 188 -14.64 -4.92 3.82
CA PHE A 188 -13.90 -4.31 4.92
C PHE A 188 -14.36 -2.89 5.22
N VAL A 189 -14.56 -2.08 4.18
CA VAL A 189 -15.06 -0.70 4.31
C VAL A 189 -16.49 -0.69 4.88
N GLU A 190 -17.37 -1.54 4.37
CA GLU A 190 -18.76 -1.67 4.85
C GLU A 190 -18.83 -2.03 6.34
N GLN A 191 -17.94 -2.91 6.81
CA GLN A 191 -17.84 -3.33 8.21
C GLN A 191 -17.16 -2.30 9.12
N ASN A 192 -16.50 -1.28 8.55
CA ASN A 192 -15.74 -0.27 9.26
C ASN A 192 -16.15 1.15 8.84
N PRO A 193 -17.39 1.59 9.18
CA PRO A 193 -17.95 2.87 8.71
C PRO A 193 -17.17 4.10 9.19
N GLN A 194 -16.30 3.96 10.20
CA GLN A 194 -15.40 5.00 10.68
C GLN A 194 -14.22 5.29 9.73
N ILE A 195 -14.01 4.47 8.69
CA ILE A 195 -12.98 4.74 7.69
C ILE A 195 -13.46 5.85 6.75
N LYS A 196 -12.71 6.94 6.73
CA LYS A 196 -12.93 8.07 5.83
C LYS A 196 -12.24 7.86 4.49
N GLU A 197 -10.98 7.39 4.52
CA GLU A 197 -10.17 7.12 3.33
C GLU A 197 -9.40 5.82 3.52
N LEU A 198 -9.26 5.06 2.44
CA LEU A 198 -8.41 3.88 2.37
C LEU A 198 -7.67 3.91 1.02
N GLU A 199 -6.38 3.65 1.04
CA GLU A 199 -5.56 3.54 -0.16
C GLU A 199 -4.61 2.34 -0.06
N LEU A 200 -4.62 1.52 -1.10
CA LEU A 200 -3.66 0.44 -1.33
C LEU A 200 -2.89 0.79 -2.61
N ASN A 201 -1.66 1.28 -2.46
CA ASN A 201 -0.86 1.78 -3.59
C ASN A 201 0.65 1.74 -3.28
N PRO A 202 1.44 0.89 -4.00
CA PRO A 202 0.97 -0.01 -5.04
C PRO A 202 0.43 -1.34 -4.51
N ILE A 203 -0.43 -1.95 -5.32
CA ILE A 203 -0.72 -3.38 -5.27
C ILE A 203 0.05 -4.02 -6.43
N PHE A 204 0.84 -5.03 -6.16
CA PHE A 204 1.49 -5.83 -7.19
C PHE A 204 0.59 -7.01 -7.56
N ALA A 205 0.21 -7.07 -8.83
CA ALA A 205 -0.55 -8.16 -9.41
C ALA A 205 0.39 -9.09 -10.19
N TYR A 206 0.33 -10.38 -9.87
CA TYR A 206 1.09 -11.48 -10.47
C TYR A 206 0.14 -12.45 -11.16
N GLU A 207 0.66 -13.48 -11.80
CA GLU A 207 -0.15 -14.49 -12.49
C GLU A 207 -1.10 -15.27 -11.56
N ASP A 208 -0.75 -15.39 -10.28
CA ASP A 208 -1.45 -16.22 -9.29
C ASP A 208 -2.08 -15.44 -8.13
N LYS A 209 -1.70 -14.17 -7.94
CA LYS A 209 -2.09 -13.38 -6.76
C LYS A 209 -1.99 -11.88 -6.99
N ALA A 210 -2.63 -11.14 -6.08
CA ALA A 210 -2.42 -9.70 -5.92
C ALA A 210 -2.10 -9.39 -4.45
N ILE A 211 -1.15 -8.50 -4.18
CA ILE A 211 -0.69 -8.18 -2.82
C ILE A 211 -0.35 -6.69 -2.68
N ALA A 212 -0.90 -6.03 -1.68
CA ALA A 212 -0.62 -4.61 -1.43
C ALA A 212 0.74 -4.42 -0.75
N ALA A 213 1.58 -3.58 -1.33
CA ALA A 213 2.90 -3.24 -0.81
C ALA A 213 2.89 -2.01 0.08
N ASP A 214 1.88 -1.14 -0.05
CA ASP A 214 1.65 -0.04 0.87
C ASP A 214 0.15 0.08 1.18
N ALA A 215 -0.16 0.63 2.35
CA ALA A 215 -1.53 0.82 2.80
C ALA A 215 -1.64 2.08 3.66
N ARG A 216 -2.67 2.87 3.42
CA ARG A 216 -3.01 4.06 4.19
C ARG A 216 -4.49 4.02 4.56
N ILE A 217 -4.79 4.25 5.83
CA ILE A 217 -6.17 4.35 6.35
C ILE A 217 -6.30 5.64 7.15
N ILE A 218 -7.31 6.44 6.83
CA ILE A 218 -7.71 7.63 7.58
C ILE A 218 -9.09 7.37 8.18
N LEU A 219 -9.23 7.66 9.46
CA LEU A 219 -10.48 7.55 10.21
C LEU A 219 -11.17 8.92 10.27
N GLU A 220 -12.48 8.92 10.57
CA GLU A 220 -13.26 10.14 10.89
C GLU A 220 -12.86 10.75 12.21
#